data_76515083c2e8278e04a83dfe88a7f7c9
#
_entry.id   76515083c2e8278e04a83dfe88a7f7c9
#
_cell.length_a   1.000
_cell.length_b   1.000
_cell.length_c   1.000
_cell.angle_alpha   90.00
_cell.angle_beta   90.00
_cell.angle_gamma   90.00
#
_symmetry.space_group_name_H-M   'P 1'
#
loop_
_entity.id
_entity.type
_entity.pdbx_description
1 polymer ?
#
loop_
_entity_poly.entity_id
_entity_poly.type
_entity_poly.pdbx_seq_one_letter_code
_entity_poly.pdbx_strand_id
1 'polypeptide(L)'
;MTLRDKIESFCRDGLPIIPKNELIVLRNSYDDDEILQTIANIIFDNQPNFPRKKSIQNSFKADDMFFKLLAKDVKEYLKPKGQEGREVLEKFDDYRRPYSSHGLGIIDSPSHFNVVSDYDMYEERMKCGSTFGPSPYETWTQHPDRMAKLFKYFYRSLSDGSVDIGTYIASFRIGAYLATQFKPPVAKCIYSMTNATKVLDTSCGWGDRLTGFYTTPNAKEYVGCDPNGNVWIKYIDMVRRYEKLLGSEPVIDIQDDVFRSVGHKTVTIYRSGAENIPWDEIENVDVAFTSPPYFATERYGEGGDNEEDQSWKIHDNYESWRDNFYLPVAQNSFDSLSEGGYLMTNILDPVVKGKR
;
A
#
# COMPACT_ATOMS: atom_id res chain seq x y z
N MET A 1 -41.71 3.17 17.01
CA MET A 1 -40.27 2.84 16.78
C MET A 1 -39.78 3.74 15.69
N THR A 2 -38.83 4.61 15.98
CA THR A 2 -38.25 5.55 15.01
C THR A 2 -37.43 4.84 13.96
N LEU A 3 -37.02 5.52 12.87
CA LEU A 3 -36.08 4.98 11.90
C LEU A 3 -34.76 4.55 12.58
N ARG A 4 -34.25 5.40 13.49
CA ARG A 4 -33.04 5.13 14.26
C ARG A 4 -33.18 3.85 15.09
N ASP A 5 -34.26 3.69 15.87
CA ASP A 5 -34.46 2.48 16.68
C ASP A 5 -34.49 1.21 15.82
N LYS A 6 -35.10 1.30 14.61
CA LYS A 6 -35.13 0.16 13.68
C LYS A 6 -33.74 -0.19 13.19
N ILE A 7 -32.89 0.79 12.77
CA ILE A 7 -31.55 0.54 12.27
C ILE A 7 -30.64 0.07 13.39
N GLU A 8 -30.74 0.63 14.60
CA GLU A 8 -29.97 0.20 15.78
C GLU A 8 -30.23 -1.25 16.15
N SER A 9 -31.46 -1.78 15.93
CA SER A 9 -31.77 -3.19 16.17
C SER A 9 -31.00 -4.16 15.29
N PHE A 10 -30.38 -3.69 14.20
CA PHE A 10 -29.51 -4.46 13.31
C PHE A 10 -28.02 -4.24 13.59
N CYS A 11 -27.65 -3.46 14.60
CA CYS A 11 -26.25 -3.21 14.91
C CYS A 11 -25.55 -4.45 15.48
N ARG A 12 -24.32 -4.67 15.01
CA ARG A 12 -23.36 -5.64 15.57
C ARG A 12 -22.09 -4.89 15.90
N ASP A 13 -21.68 -4.94 17.15
CA ASP A 13 -20.52 -4.18 17.64
C ASP A 13 -20.58 -2.67 17.26
N GLY A 14 -21.77 -2.08 17.35
CA GLY A 14 -22.02 -0.69 17.02
C GLY A 14 -22.17 -0.36 15.53
N LEU A 15 -21.97 -1.35 14.63
CA LEU A 15 -22.05 -1.19 13.17
C LEU A 15 -23.39 -1.72 12.63
N PRO A 16 -24.21 -0.91 11.94
CA PRO A 16 -25.45 -1.38 11.32
C PRO A 16 -25.18 -2.43 10.22
N ILE A 17 -25.76 -3.63 10.39
CA ILE A 17 -25.70 -4.73 9.41
C ILE A 17 -27.14 -5.09 9.05
N ILE A 18 -27.61 -4.59 7.91
CA ILE A 18 -29.03 -4.64 7.55
C ILE A 18 -29.27 -5.71 6.48
N PRO A 19 -30.05 -6.77 6.80
CA PRO A 19 -30.43 -7.78 5.81
C PRO A 19 -31.25 -7.18 4.66
N LYS A 20 -31.19 -7.82 3.50
CA LYS A 20 -31.88 -7.36 2.27
C LYS A 20 -33.37 -7.09 2.46
N ASN A 21 -34.10 -8.05 3.04
CA ASN A 21 -35.52 -7.92 3.25
C ASN A 21 -35.89 -6.72 4.17
N GLU A 22 -35.07 -6.49 5.20
CA GLU A 22 -35.24 -5.38 6.13
C GLU A 22 -34.90 -4.03 5.47
N LEU A 23 -33.85 -3.98 4.64
CA LEU A 23 -33.50 -2.78 3.87
C LEU A 23 -34.66 -2.42 2.90
N ILE A 24 -35.29 -3.39 2.25
CA ILE A 24 -36.46 -3.16 1.39
C ILE A 24 -37.62 -2.55 2.22
N VAL A 25 -37.90 -3.08 3.41
CA VAL A 25 -38.94 -2.53 4.31
C VAL A 25 -38.64 -1.09 4.72
N LEU A 26 -37.35 -0.79 5.04
CA LEU A 26 -36.95 0.57 5.38
C LEU A 26 -37.14 1.51 4.18
N ARG A 27 -36.72 1.15 2.99
CA ARG A 27 -36.83 1.94 1.76
C ARG A 27 -38.25 2.16 1.29
N ASN A 28 -39.18 1.27 1.63
CA ASN A 28 -40.61 1.48 1.38
C ASN A 28 -41.25 2.44 2.35
N SER A 29 -40.62 2.75 3.50
CA SER A 29 -41.18 3.53 4.60
C SER A 29 -40.46 4.87 4.81
N TYR A 30 -39.24 5.04 4.34
CA TYR A 30 -38.36 6.20 4.57
C TYR A 30 -37.62 6.57 3.31
N ASP A 31 -37.19 7.83 3.21
CA ASP A 31 -36.34 8.31 2.12
C ASP A 31 -34.90 7.70 2.20
N ASP A 32 -34.31 7.43 1.04
CA ASP A 32 -32.96 6.85 0.95
C ASP A 32 -31.91 7.73 1.65
N ASP A 33 -31.98 9.06 1.49
CA ASP A 33 -31.03 9.98 2.12
C ASP A 33 -31.22 10.00 3.65
N GLU A 34 -32.45 9.87 4.14
CA GLU A 34 -32.73 9.76 5.57
C GLU A 34 -32.17 8.47 6.17
N ILE A 35 -32.31 7.34 5.47
CA ILE A 35 -31.75 6.06 5.89
C ILE A 35 -30.21 6.16 5.97
N LEU A 36 -29.55 6.69 4.93
CA LEU A 36 -28.09 6.78 4.87
C LEU A 36 -27.54 7.73 5.93
N GLN A 37 -28.19 8.86 6.15
CA GLN A 37 -27.79 9.81 7.20
C GLN A 37 -27.96 9.19 8.58
N THR A 38 -29.05 8.44 8.81
CA THR A 38 -29.26 7.74 10.08
C THR A 38 -28.19 6.67 10.33
N ILE A 39 -27.82 5.88 9.32
CA ILE A 39 -26.71 4.91 9.40
C ILE A 39 -25.41 5.63 9.77
N ALA A 40 -25.09 6.72 9.07
CA ALA A 40 -23.87 7.49 9.32
C ALA A 40 -23.82 8.09 10.73
N ASN A 41 -24.93 8.61 11.23
CA ASN A 41 -25.04 9.14 12.59
C ASN A 41 -24.87 8.05 13.65
N ILE A 42 -25.44 6.86 13.44
CA ILE A 42 -25.27 5.72 14.36
C ILE A 42 -23.80 5.30 14.41
N ILE A 43 -23.11 5.23 13.26
CA ILE A 43 -21.68 4.93 13.22
C ILE A 43 -20.87 6.01 13.93
N PHE A 44 -21.17 7.27 13.69
CA PHE A 44 -20.52 8.39 14.35
C PHE A 44 -20.69 8.36 15.88
N ASP A 45 -21.89 8.06 16.37
CA ASP A 45 -22.18 8.01 17.80
C ASP A 45 -21.56 6.78 18.49
N ASN A 46 -21.56 5.63 17.81
CA ASN A 46 -21.07 4.36 18.37
C ASN A 46 -19.57 4.15 18.19
N GLN A 47 -18.92 4.88 17.28
CA GLN A 47 -17.49 4.76 16.94
C GLN A 47 -17.02 3.30 16.75
N PRO A 48 -17.70 2.48 15.94
CA PRO A 48 -17.23 1.12 15.68
C PRO A 48 -15.90 1.17 14.93
N ASN A 49 -15.08 0.12 15.07
CA ASN A 49 -13.84 -0.01 14.31
C ASN A 49 -14.07 0.17 12.81
N PHE A 50 -13.13 0.82 12.13
CA PHE A 50 -13.16 0.95 10.68
C PHE A 50 -13.26 -0.45 10.03
N PRO A 51 -14.15 -0.65 9.03
CA PRO A 51 -14.43 -1.98 8.49
C PRO A 51 -13.21 -2.59 7.81
N ARG A 52 -12.84 -3.80 8.22
CA ARG A 52 -11.70 -4.54 7.70
C ARG A 52 -12.15 -5.60 6.70
N LYS A 53 -11.47 -5.69 5.54
CA LYS A 53 -11.76 -6.70 4.52
C LYS A 53 -11.71 -8.11 5.11
N LYS A 54 -12.68 -8.97 4.77
CA LYS A 54 -12.69 -10.37 5.21
C LYS A 54 -11.37 -11.11 4.88
N SER A 55 -10.75 -10.77 3.76
CA SER A 55 -9.49 -11.39 3.31
C SER A 55 -8.26 -11.09 4.19
N ILE A 56 -8.37 -10.09 5.08
CA ILE A 56 -7.28 -9.66 5.97
C ILE A 56 -7.69 -9.67 7.46
N GLN A 57 -8.82 -10.29 7.80
CA GLN A 57 -9.23 -10.44 9.21
C GLN A 57 -8.36 -11.43 9.98
N ASN A 58 -7.73 -12.37 9.27
CA ASN A 58 -6.72 -13.28 9.81
C ASN A 58 -5.60 -13.47 8.78
N SER A 59 -4.47 -14.05 9.20
CA SER A 59 -3.29 -14.21 8.35
C SER A 59 -3.46 -15.23 7.23
N PHE A 60 -4.37 -16.20 7.38
CA PHE A 60 -4.48 -17.37 6.49
C PHE A 60 -4.47 -17.01 5.00
N LYS A 61 -5.29 -16.02 4.60
CA LYS A 61 -5.35 -15.61 3.18
C LYS A 61 -4.09 -14.87 2.72
N ALA A 62 -3.51 -14.06 3.59
CA ALA A 62 -2.26 -13.34 3.31
C ALA A 62 -1.10 -14.33 3.16
N ASP A 63 -1.01 -15.32 4.05
CA ASP A 63 0.04 -16.34 4.05
C ASP A 63 -0.09 -17.27 2.82
N ASP A 64 -1.30 -17.71 2.48
CA ASP A 64 -1.58 -18.47 1.25
C ASP A 64 -1.15 -17.69 -0.01
N MET A 65 -1.45 -16.38 -0.06
CA MET A 65 -1.03 -15.54 -1.18
C MET A 65 0.47 -15.28 -1.20
N PHE A 66 1.13 -15.19 -0.04
CA PHE A 66 2.59 -15.11 0.03
C PHE A 66 3.23 -16.34 -0.61
N PHE A 67 2.82 -17.54 -0.24
CA PHE A 67 3.35 -18.77 -0.84
C PHE A 67 3.03 -18.90 -2.34
N LYS A 68 1.84 -18.49 -2.75
CA LYS A 68 1.50 -18.44 -4.18
C LYS A 68 2.39 -17.47 -4.95
N LEU A 69 2.68 -16.31 -4.37
CA LEU A 69 3.59 -15.35 -5.00
C LEU A 69 5.04 -15.87 -4.99
N LEU A 70 5.48 -16.50 -3.89
CA LEU A 70 6.81 -17.11 -3.79
C LEU A 70 7.03 -18.17 -4.86
N ALA A 71 6.07 -19.06 -5.06
CA ALA A 71 6.15 -20.17 -6.01
C ALA A 71 5.98 -19.74 -7.48
N LYS A 72 5.42 -18.55 -7.73
CA LYS A 72 5.06 -18.15 -9.08
C LYS A 72 6.26 -17.71 -9.91
N ASP A 73 6.38 -18.27 -11.12
CA ASP A 73 7.37 -17.84 -12.10
C ASP A 73 7.08 -16.40 -12.55
N VAL A 74 8.09 -15.55 -12.52
CA VAL A 74 7.97 -14.15 -12.95
C VAL A 74 7.64 -14.01 -14.43
N LYS A 75 8.01 -14.98 -15.27
CA LYS A 75 7.66 -15.02 -16.71
C LYS A 75 6.15 -14.92 -16.94
N GLU A 76 5.34 -15.41 -16.01
CA GLU A 76 3.87 -15.30 -16.11
C GLU A 76 3.36 -13.85 -16.01
N TYR A 77 4.17 -12.94 -15.48
CA TYR A 77 3.85 -11.51 -15.39
C TYR A 77 4.44 -10.67 -16.51
N LEU A 78 5.23 -11.30 -17.40
CA LEU A 78 5.85 -10.61 -18.51
C LEU A 78 5.01 -10.78 -19.77
N LYS A 79 4.75 -9.68 -20.46
CA LYS A 79 3.99 -9.65 -21.72
C LYS A 79 4.89 -9.24 -22.86
N PRO A 80 5.19 -10.15 -23.80
CA PRO A 80 5.99 -9.82 -24.97
C PRO A 80 5.22 -8.87 -25.90
N LYS A 81 5.90 -7.86 -26.40
CA LYS A 81 5.42 -6.94 -27.43
C LYS A 81 6.17 -7.21 -28.72
N GLY A 82 5.46 -7.70 -29.76
CA GLY A 82 6.08 -8.03 -31.04
C GLY A 82 7.01 -9.25 -30.99
N GLN A 83 7.80 -9.42 -32.04
CA GLN A 83 8.75 -10.53 -32.20
C GLN A 83 9.94 -10.40 -31.22
N GLU A 84 10.49 -9.20 -31.10
CA GLU A 84 11.61 -8.90 -30.17
C GLU A 84 11.28 -9.29 -28.73
N GLY A 85 10.08 -8.90 -28.24
CA GLY A 85 9.64 -9.26 -26.88
C GLY A 85 9.48 -10.76 -26.66
N ARG A 86 9.11 -11.52 -27.70
CA ARG A 86 9.05 -13.00 -27.62
C ARG A 86 10.44 -13.59 -27.50
N GLU A 87 11.39 -13.14 -28.30
CA GLU A 87 12.77 -13.62 -28.27
C GLU A 87 13.46 -13.31 -26.93
N VAL A 88 13.19 -12.13 -26.38
CA VAL A 88 13.68 -11.77 -25.04
C VAL A 88 13.04 -12.63 -23.95
N LEU A 89 11.75 -12.91 -24.03
CA LEU A 89 11.07 -13.77 -23.06
C LEU A 89 11.55 -15.22 -23.11
N GLU A 90 11.85 -15.74 -24.30
CA GLU A 90 12.42 -17.09 -24.49
C GLU A 90 13.82 -17.21 -23.88
N LYS A 91 14.61 -16.14 -23.95
CA LYS A 91 15.96 -16.06 -23.39
C LYS A 91 16.01 -15.41 -22.00
N PHE A 92 14.91 -15.34 -21.30
CA PHE A 92 14.77 -14.57 -20.07
C PHE A 92 15.80 -14.95 -18.99
N ASP A 93 16.11 -16.24 -18.85
CA ASP A 93 17.06 -16.72 -17.84
C ASP A 93 18.52 -16.30 -18.15
N ASP A 94 18.82 -16.07 -19.42
CA ASP A 94 20.15 -15.62 -19.89
C ASP A 94 20.26 -14.11 -19.96
N TYR A 95 19.15 -13.41 -19.78
CA TYR A 95 19.06 -11.98 -20.04
C TYR A 95 19.08 -11.21 -18.73
N ARG A 96 20.03 -10.30 -18.57
CA ARG A 96 20.28 -9.58 -17.32
C ARG A 96 20.11 -8.06 -17.42
N ARG A 97 19.26 -7.58 -18.32
CA ARG A 97 19.02 -6.15 -18.50
C ARG A 97 17.55 -5.81 -18.39
N PRO A 98 17.16 -4.69 -17.73
CA PRO A 98 15.77 -4.24 -17.67
C PRO A 98 15.27 -3.72 -19.03
N TYR A 99 14.00 -3.86 -19.32
CA TYR A 99 13.50 -4.11 -20.65
C TYR A 99 12.42 -3.22 -21.17
N SER A 100 12.17 -2.05 -20.62
CA SER A 100 11.12 -1.16 -21.14
C SER A 100 11.29 -0.80 -22.62
N SER A 101 12.53 -0.81 -23.11
CA SER A 101 12.89 -0.51 -24.50
C SER A 101 12.91 -1.71 -25.44
N HIS A 102 12.78 -2.94 -24.93
CA HIS A 102 13.02 -4.17 -25.69
C HIS A 102 11.77 -5.04 -25.88
N GLY A 103 10.59 -4.45 -25.95
CA GLY A 103 9.37 -5.18 -26.27
C GLY A 103 8.79 -6.04 -25.14
N LEU A 104 9.33 -6.01 -23.92
CA LEU A 104 8.68 -6.60 -22.74
C LEU A 104 7.94 -5.53 -21.93
N GLY A 105 6.74 -5.86 -21.52
CA GLY A 105 5.99 -5.13 -20.51
C GLY A 105 5.70 -6.04 -19.32
N ILE A 106 5.73 -5.49 -18.12
CA ILE A 106 5.18 -6.17 -16.95
C ILE A 106 3.66 -6.10 -17.06
N ILE A 107 3.01 -7.26 -17.04
CA ILE A 107 1.55 -7.32 -17.02
C ILE A 107 1.08 -6.64 -15.74
N ASP A 108 0.08 -5.76 -15.87
CA ASP A 108 -0.61 -5.22 -14.72
C ASP A 108 -1.26 -6.38 -13.94
N SER A 109 -0.54 -6.87 -12.94
CA SER A 109 -0.92 -8.07 -12.23
C SER A 109 -2.16 -7.83 -11.40
N PRO A 110 -2.97 -8.87 -11.19
CA PRO A 110 -4.16 -8.74 -10.37
C PRO A 110 -3.81 -8.28 -8.95
N SER A 111 -4.58 -7.33 -8.43
CA SER A 111 -4.39 -6.73 -7.10
C SER A 111 -4.63 -7.70 -5.92
N HIS A 112 -4.96 -8.98 -6.19
CA HIS A 112 -5.22 -9.94 -5.12
C HIS A 112 -4.00 -10.28 -4.26
N PHE A 113 -2.78 -10.07 -4.78
CA PHE A 113 -1.55 -10.22 -3.98
C PHE A 113 -1.30 -9.09 -2.99
N ASN A 114 -1.96 -7.96 -3.16
CA ASN A 114 -1.87 -6.85 -2.21
C ASN A 114 -2.40 -7.24 -0.81
N VAL A 115 -3.18 -8.32 -0.70
CA VAL A 115 -3.63 -8.85 0.59
C VAL A 115 -2.47 -9.23 1.50
N VAL A 116 -1.30 -9.53 0.94
CA VAL A 116 -0.11 -9.95 1.71
C VAL A 116 0.41 -8.80 2.57
N SER A 117 0.58 -7.61 1.99
CA SER A 117 0.97 -6.38 2.69
C SER A 117 -0.21 -5.71 3.40
N ASP A 118 -1.41 -5.73 2.80
CA ASP A 118 -2.63 -5.18 3.43
C ASP A 118 -2.95 -5.85 4.79
N TYR A 119 -2.52 -7.08 5.01
CA TYR A 119 -2.74 -7.74 6.30
C TYR A 119 -2.15 -6.92 7.47
N ASP A 120 -0.97 -6.36 7.28
CA ASP A 120 -0.28 -5.55 8.28
C ASP A 120 -0.57 -4.04 8.12
N MET A 121 -0.72 -3.54 6.89
CA MET A 121 -0.71 -2.12 6.54
C MET A 121 -2.09 -1.49 6.30
N TYR A 122 -3.17 -2.27 6.23
CA TYR A 122 -4.49 -1.77 5.81
C TYR A 122 -4.98 -0.60 6.66
N GLU A 123 -4.84 -0.70 7.98
CA GLU A 123 -5.34 0.33 8.90
C GLU A 123 -4.59 1.65 8.72
N GLU A 124 -3.26 1.59 8.64
CA GLU A 124 -2.44 2.79 8.43
C GLU A 124 -2.70 3.42 7.07
N ARG A 125 -2.92 2.60 6.05
CA ARG A 125 -3.30 3.07 4.72
C ARG A 125 -4.67 3.76 4.70
N MET A 126 -5.63 3.31 5.52
CA MET A 126 -6.94 3.96 5.65
C MET A 126 -6.88 5.29 6.42
N LYS A 127 -5.80 5.56 7.15
CA LYS A 127 -5.54 6.84 7.81
C LYS A 127 -4.85 7.86 6.90
N CYS A 128 -4.41 7.47 5.70
CA CYS A 128 -3.77 8.38 4.77
C CYS A 128 -4.78 9.31 4.11
N GLY A 129 -4.61 10.62 4.30
CA GLY A 129 -5.36 11.66 3.63
C GLY A 129 -4.82 11.99 2.23
N SER A 130 -5.42 12.98 1.58
CA SER A 130 -4.99 13.45 0.27
C SER A 130 -5.40 14.90 0.03
N THR A 131 -4.90 15.51 -1.04
CA THR A 131 -5.38 16.81 -1.51
C THR A 131 -6.85 16.80 -1.94
N PHE A 132 -7.46 15.62 -2.13
CA PHE A 132 -8.88 15.46 -2.50
C PHE A 132 -9.83 15.39 -1.29
N GLY A 133 -9.30 15.31 -0.09
CA GLY A 133 -10.09 15.33 1.15
C GLY A 133 -9.53 14.45 2.27
N PRO A 134 -10.28 14.38 3.39
CA PRO A 134 -9.88 13.63 4.57
C PRO A 134 -9.71 12.14 4.27
N SER A 135 -8.94 11.48 5.09
CA SER A 135 -8.74 10.02 5.00
C SER A 135 -10.06 9.26 5.17
N PRO A 136 -10.13 7.99 4.71
CA PRO A 136 -11.26 7.12 5.01
C PRO A 136 -11.54 7.00 6.51
N TYR A 137 -10.48 6.84 7.31
CA TYR A 137 -10.59 6.71 8.76
C TYR A 137 -11.11 8.00 9.42
N GLU A 138 -10.59 9.16 9.03
CA GLU A 138 -11.08 10.45 9.51
C GLU A 138 -12.54 10.69 9.11
N THR A 139 -12.91 10.35 7.86
CA THR A 139 -14.30 10.41 7.40
C THR A 139 -15.21 9.53 8.27
N TRP A 140 -14.75 8.32 8.62
CA TRP A 140 -15.48 7.36 9.45
C TRP A 140 -15.72 7.87 10.87
N THR A 141 -14.73 8.53 11.45
CA THR A 141 -14.76 8.93 12.86
C THR A 141 -15.27 10.35 13.10
N GLN A 142 -15.20 11.24 12.10
CA GLN A 142 -15.42 12.66 12.32
C GLN A 142 -16.43 13.33 11.37
N HIS A 143 -16.77 12.71 10.23
CA HIS A 143 -17.56 13.36 9.18
C HIS A 143 -18.83 12.58 8.78
N PRO A 144 -19.88 12.51 9.64
CA PRO A 144 -21.08 11.73 9.35
C PRO A 144 -21.80 12.17 8.07
N ASP A 145 -21.86 13.47 7.76
CA ASP A 145 -22.50 13.97 6.54
C ASP A 145 -21.75 13.58 5.27
N ARG A 146 -20.41 13.52 5.34
CA ARG A 146 -19.58 13.03 4.24
C ARG A 146 -19.73 11.52 4.10
N MET A 147 -19.76 10.81 5.20
CA MET A 147 -19.99 9.37 5.23
C MET A 147 -21.34 9.00 4.61
N ALA A 148 -22.44 9.71 4.95
CA ALA A 148 -23.75 9.52 4.35
C ALA A 148 -23.71 9.70 2.82
N LYS A 149 -22.99 10.72 2.32
CA LYS A 149 -22.79 10.94 0.86
C LYS A 149 -22.04 9.77 0.19
N LEU A 150 -21.03 9.20 0.87
CA LEU A 150 -20.33 8.02 0.37
C LEU A 150 -21.27 6.80 0.32
N PHE A 151 -22.13 6.66 1.29
CA PHE A 151 -23.07 5.55 1.37
C PHE A 151 -24.13 5.56 0.25
N LYS A 152 -24.32 6.65 -0.49
CA LYS A 152 -25.10 6.65 -1.73
C LYS A 152 -24.62 5.63 -2.76
N TYR A 153 -23.33 5.24 -2.70
CA TYR A 153 -22.80 4.16 -3.51
C TYR A 153 -23.28 2.76 -3.08
N PHE A 154 -23.86 2.60 -1.88
CA PHE A 154 -24.50 1.35 -1.47
C PHE A 154 -25.51 0.87 -2.50
N TYR A 155 -26.37 1.77 -2.94
CA TYR A 155 -27.47 1.42 -3.84
C TYR A 155 -27.01 1.15 -5.28
N ARG A 156 -25.78 1.57 -5.65
CA ARG A 156 -25.18 1.29 -6.96
C ARG A 156 -24.42 -0.02 -7.02
N SER A 157 -23.91 -0.47 -5.88
CA SER A 157 -23.02 -1.64 -5.79
C SER A 157 -23.65 -2.84 -5.10
N LEU A 158 -24.89 -2.73 -4.63
CA LEU A 158 -25.62 -3.78 -3.93
C LEU A 158 -26.12 -4.86 -4.90
N SER A 159 -25.28 -5.82 -5.22
CA SER A 159 -25.68 -6.99 -6.01
C SER A 159 -26.67 -7.89 -5.26
N ASP A 160 -26.60 -7.94 -3.94
CA ASP A 160 -27.49 -8.72 -3.07
C ASP A 160 -28.50 -7.89 -2.26
N GLY A 161 -28.29 -6.57 -2.20
CA GLY A 161 -29.23 -5.64 -1.56
C GLY A 161 -29.16 -5.59 -0.04
N SER A 162 -28.09 -6.05 0.61
CA SER A 162 -27.85 -5.92 2.05
C SER A 162 -26.86 -4.80 2.39
N VAL A 163 -26.86 -4.31 3.62
CA VAL A 163 -25.80 -3.44 4.16
C VAL A 163 -24.94 -4.28 5.08
N ASP A 164 -23.67 -4.48 4.69
CA ASP A 164 -22.70 -5.27 5.42
C ASP A 164 -21.28 -4.65 5.35
N ILE A 165 -20.30 -5.31 5.94
CA ILE A 165 -18.90 -4.87 5.95
C ILE A 165 -18.38 -4.63 4.51
N GLY A 166 -18.74 -5.50 3.58
CA GLY A 166 -18.34 -5.37 2.17
C GLY A 166 -18.91 -4.12 1.52
N THR A 167 -20.16 -3.78 1.84
CA THR A 167 -20.84 -2.60 1.35
C THR A 167 -20.16 -1.31 1.83
N TYR A 168 -19.80 -1.24 3.11
CA TYR A 168 -19.05 -0.09 3.65
C TYR A 168 -17.70 0.08 2.96
N ILE A 169 -16.91 -0.99 2.86
CA ILE A 169 -15.60 -0.96 2.17
C ILE A 169 -15.76 -0.52 0.70
N ALA A 170 -16.79 -1.02 0.00
CA ALA A 170 -17.04 -0.65 -1.39
C ALA A 170 -17.38 0.83 -1.53
N SER A 171 -18.12 1.42 -0.60
CA SER A 171 -18.47 2.85 -0.60
C SER A 171 -17.23 3.74 -0.50
N PHE A 172 -16.34 3.42 0.43
CA PHE A 172 -15.07 4.14 0.56
C PHE A 172 -14.19 3.96 -0.69
N ARG A 173 -14.13 2.73 -1.24
CA ARG A 173 -13.34 2.46 -2.45
C ARG A 173 -13.81 3.24 -3.68
N ILE A 174 -15.12 3.50 -3.79
CA ILE A 174 -15.71 4.19 -4.96
C ILE A 174 -15.73 5.70 -4.74
N GLY A 175 -16.01 6.16 -3.54
CA GLY A 175 -16.36 7.55 -3.25
C GLY A 175 -15.31 8.35 -2.47
N ALA A 176 -14.28 7.69 -1.91
CA ALA A 176 -13.19 8.35 -1.22
C ALA A 176 -11.85 8.10 -1.95
N TYR A 177 -10.89 8.99 -1.71
CA TYR A 177 -9.52 8.71 -2.11
C TYR A 177 -8.94 7.64 -1.16
N LEU A 178 -8.41 6.58 -1.72
CA LEU A 178 -7.65 5.57 -0.99
C LEU A 178 -6.20 5.65 -1.44
N ALA A 179 -5.28 5.75 -0.48
CA ALA A 179 -3.86 5.69 -0.78
C ALA A 179 -3.53 4.45 -1.61
N THR A 180 -2.81 4.66 -2.69
CA THR A 180 -2.50 3.61 -3.65
C THR A 180 -1.49 2.61 -3.08
N GLN A 181 -1.60 1.36 -3.50
CA GLN A 181 -0.63 0.32 -3.19
C GLN A 181 0.18 -0.01 -4.43
N PHE A 182 1.48 -0.19 -4.24
CA PHE A 182 2.29 -0.87 -5.25
C PHE A 182 1.88 -2.35 -5.34
N LYS A 183 2.28 -3.06 -6.39
CA LYS A 183 1.91 -4.46 -6.58
C LYS A 183 3.11 -5.37 -6.29
N PRO A 184 3.07 -6.22 -5.26
CA PRO A 184 4.17 -7.11 -4.91
C PRO A 184 4.72 -7.94 -6.09
N PRO A 185 3.88 -8.48 -7.02
CA PRO A 185 4.40 -9.19 -8.18
C PRO A 185 5.25 -8.34 -9.12
N VAL A 186 4.96 -7.03 -9.23
CA VAL A 186 5.78 -6.13 -10.08
C VAL A 186 7.16 -5.93 -9.45
N ALA A 187 7.23 -5.75 -8.13
CA ALA A 187 8.51 -5.67 -7.43
C ALA A 187 9.31 -6.99 -7.57
N LYS A 188 8.65 -8.14 -7.37
CA LYS A 188 9.27 -9.44 -7.62
C LYS A 188 9.82 -9.57 -9.04
N CYS A 189 9.09 -9.14 -10.07
CA CYS A 189 9.57 -9.14 -11.46
C CYS A 189 10.83 -8.30 -11.60
N ILE A 190 10.85 -7.08 -11.07
CA ILE A 190 12.00 -6.17 -11.16
C ILE A 190 13.22 -6.81 -10.50
N TYR A 191 13.10 -7.28 -9.27
CA TYR A 191 14.23 -7.92 -8.56
C TYR A 191 14.71 -9.20 -9.22
N SER A 192 13.82 -9.97 -9.82
CA SER A 192 14.19 -11.18 -10.56
C SER A 192 14.87 -10.86 -11.90
N MET A 193 14.34 -9.88 -12.64
CA MET A 193 14.89 -9.45 -13.93
C MET A 193 16.29 -8.84 -13.81
N THR A 194 16.56 -8.14 -12.71
CA THR A 194 17.88 -7.57 -12.41
C THR A 194 18.81 -8.56 -11.71
N ASN A 195 18.31 -9.77 -11.42
CA ASN A 195 19.02 -10.77 -10.61
C ASN A 195 19.55 -10.17 -9.29
N ALA A 196 18.76 -9.29 -8.69
CA ALA A 196 19.16 -8.54 -7.52
C ALA A 196 19.41 -9.44 -6.31
N THR A 197 20.54 -9.23 -5.66
CA THR A 197 20.87 -9.78 -4.35
C THR A 197 20.66 -8.74 -3.26
N LYS A 198 21.13 -7.50 -3.50
CA LYS A 198 20.94 -6.36 -2.59
C LYS A 198 20.02 -5.31 -3.23
N VAL A 199 18.99 -4.94 -2.48
CA VAL A 199 17.93 -4.01 -2.89
C VAL A 199 17.94 -2.79 -1.99
N LEU A 200 17.83 -1.60 -2.59
CA LEU A 200 17.60 -0.33 -1.90
C LEU A 200 16.19 0.19 -2.23
N ASP A 201 15.42 0.56 -1.21
CA ASP A 201 14.09 1.16 -1.34
C ASP A 201 13.98 2.42 -0.47
N THR A 202 14.10 3.58 -1.08
CA THR A 202 14.14 4.88 -0.39
C THR A 202 12.77 5.42 0.03
N SER A 203 11.71 4.63 -0.09
CA SER A 203 10.35 5.00 0.33
C SER A 203 9.52 3.73 0.48
N CYS A 204 9.73 2.95 1.55
CA CYS A 204 9.17 1.61 1.74
C CYS A 204 7.62 1.55 1.64
N GLY A 205 6.93 2.64 1.99
CA GLY A 205 5.49 2.83 1.84
C GLY A 205 4.68 1.74 2.53
N TRP A 206 3.79 1.08 1.81
CA TRP A 206 2.90 0.05 2.39
C TRP A 206 3.52 -1.37 2.40
N GLY A 207 4.85 -1.51 2.27
CA GLY A 207 5.55 -2.79 2.34
C GLY A 207 5.36 -3.72 1.14
N ASP A 208 4.78 -3.24 0.04
CA ASP A 208 4.53 -4.07 -1.16
C ASP A 208 5.84 -4.47 -1.85
N ARG A 209 6.84 -3.57 -1.87
CA ARG A 209 8.17 -3.85 -2.41
C ARG A 209 8.98 -4.77 -1.50
N LEU A 210 8.83 -4.63 -0.18
CA LEU A 210 9.36 -5.58 0.81
C LEU A 210 8.76 -6.98 0.62
N THR A 211 7.44 -7.08 0.36
CA THR A 211 6.79 -8.35 0.00
C THR A 211 7.38 -8.95 -1.28
N GLY A 212 7.58 -8.12 -2.32
CA GLY A 212 8.25 -8.53 -3.55
C GLY A 212 9.67 -9.06 -3.31
N PHE A 213 10.44 -8.39 -2.46
CA PHE A 213 11.77 -8.81 -2.04
C PHE A 213 11.76 -10.18 -1.35
N TYR A 214 10.88 -10.38 -0.36
CA TYR A 214 10.79 -11.64 0.35
C TYR A 214 10.39 -12.81 -0.54
N THR A 215 9.58 -12.55 -1.57
CA THR A 215 9.15 -13.58 -2.53
C THR A 215 10.08 -13.75 -3.74
N THR A 216 11.22 -13.04 -3.78
CA THR A 216 12.28 -13.20 -4.79
C THR A 216 13.40 -14.07 -4.21
N PRO A 217 13.64 -15.32 -4.71
CA PRO A 217 14.58 -16.25 -4.08
C PRO A 217 16.04 -15.74 -4.00
N ASN A 218 16.52 -15.06 -5.04
CA ASN A 218 17.91 -14.59 -5.13
C ASN A 218 18.17 -13.33 -4.29
N ALA A 219 17.16 -12.52 -3.99
CA ALA A 219 17.29 -11.33 -3.16
C ALA A 219 17.59 -11.71 -1.71
N LYS A 220 18.66 -11.16 -1.13
CA LYS A 220 19.18 -11.53 0.20
C LYS A 220 19.22 -10.37 1.18
N GLU A 221 19.49 -9.17 0.70
CA GLU A 221 19.62 -7.98 1.52
C GLU A 221 18.68 -6.87 1.02
N TYR A 222 17.95 -6.27 1.96
CA TYR A 222 17.06 -5.15 1.70
C TYR A 222 17.43 -4.01 2.64
N VAL A 223 17.70 -2.86 2.06
CA VAL A 223 17.88 -1.60 2.79
C VAL A 223 16.74 -0.68 2.42
N GLY A 224 16.07 -0.12 3.41
CA GLY A 224 14.95 0.76 3.14
C GLY A 224 14.79 1.88 4.15
N CYS A 225 13.93 2.84 3.85
CA CYS A 225 13.54 3.88 4.80
C CYS A 225 12.09 4.34 4.60
N ASP A 226 11.52 4.84 5.68
CA ASP A 226 10.21 5.51 5.69
C ASP A 226 10.12 6.35 6.97
N PRO A 227 9.78 7.65 6.91
CA PRO A 227 9.70 8.52 8.09
C PRO A 227 8.45 8.24 8.95
N ASN A 228 7.45 7.51 8.45
CA ASN A 228 6.22 7.25 9.18
C ASN A 228 6.41 6.17 10.25
N GLY A 229 6.53 6.57 11.52
CA GLY A 229 6.76 5.66 12.64
C GLY A 229 5.68 4.59 12.82
N ASN A 230 4.40 4.89 12.50
CA ASN A 230 3.31 3.91 12.58
C ASN A 230 3.47 2.80 11.54
N VAL A 231 3.93 3.15 10.34
CA VAL A 231 4.23 2.19 9.26
C VAL A 231 5.54 1.45 9.55
N TRP A 232 6.54 2.14 10.10
CA TRP A 232 7.84 1.55 10.42
C TRP A 232 7.73 0.37 11.39
N ILE A 233 6.91 0.48 12.44
CA ILE A 233 6.63 -0.63 13.37
C ILE A 233 6.01 -1.83 12.64
N LYS A 234 5.15 -1.58 11.65
CA LYS A 234 4.52 -2.64 10.86
C LYS A 234 5.50 -3.42 9.99
N TYR A 235 6.60 -2.80 9.53
CA TYR A 235 7.63 -3.54 8.81
C TYR A 235 8.29 -4.60 9.68
N ILE A 236 8.49 -4.35 10.98
CA ILE A 236 9.03 -5.35 11.92
C ILE A 236 8.09 -6.56 12.01
N ASP A 237 6.78 -6.34 12.10
CA ASP A 237 5.78 -7.42 12.13
C ASP A 237 5.76 -8.19 10.80
N MET A 238 5.83 -7.48 9.67
CA MET A 238 5.91 -8.10 8.34
C MET A 238 7.16 -8.97 8.20
N VAL A 239 8.33 -8.48 8.62
CA VAL A 239 9.59 -9.20 8.57
C VAL A 239 9.51 -10.47 9.42
N ARG A 240 9.05 -10.39 10.68
CA ARG A 240 8.84 -11.55 11.53
C ARG A 240 7.94 -12.60 10.88
N ARG A 241 6.82 -12.13 10.31
CA ARG A 241 5.86 -13.03 9.66
C ARG A 241 6.47 -13.70 8.43
N TYR A 242 7.15 -12.94 7.56
CA TYR A 242 7.75 -13.50 6.34
C TYR A 242 8.91 -14.46 6.64
N GLU A 243 9.76 -14.15 7.61
CA GLU A 243 10.82 -15.06 8.06
C GLU A 243 10.23 -16.38 8.59
N LYS A 244 9.19 -16.29 9.43
CA LYS A 244 8.48 -17.48 9.93
C LYS A 244 7.85 -18.30 8.80
N LEU A 245 7.26 -17.67 7.79
CA LEU A 245 6.73 -18.37 6.61
C LEU A 245 7.83 -19.08 5.80
N LEU A 246 9.05 -18.54 5.82
CA LEU A 246 10.24 -19.15 5.20
C LEU A 246 10.96 -20.16 6.12
N GLY A 247 10.41 -20.45 7.30
CA GLY A 247 10.97 -21.41 8.26
C GLY A 247 12.15 -20.88 9.07
N SER A 248 12.29 -19.56 9.21
CA SER A 248 13.34 -18.87 9.96
C SER A 248 12.78 -18.09 11.14
N GLU A 249 13.54 -18.02 12.24
CA GLU A 249 13.28 -17.10 13.35
C GLU A 249 14.37 -16.02 13.30
N PRO A 250 14.02 -14.79 12.93
CA PRO A 250 15.00 -13.74 12.72
C PRO A 250 15.49 -13.17 14.06
N VAL A 251 16.78 -12.82 14.10
CA VAL A 251 17.30 -11.94 15.14
C VAL A 251 17.03 -10.50 14.73
N ILE A 252 16.26 -9.77 15.51
CA ILE A 252 15.90 -8.37 15.25
C ILE A 252 16.55 -7.50 16.31
N ASP A 253 17.42 -6.60 15.86
CA ASP A 253 18.02 -5.55 16.66
C ASP A 253 17.35 -4.21 16.29
N ILE A 254 16.95 -3.45 17.30
CA ILE A 254 16.29 -2.15 17.15
C ILE A 254 17.13 -1.13 17.93
N GLN A 255 17.67 -0.16 17.22
CA GLN A 255 18.47 0.92 17.80
C GLN A 255 17.92 2.25 17.29
N ASP A 256 17.41 3.07 18.21
CA ASP A 256 16.82 4.37 17.91
C ASP A 256 15.81 4.30 16.71
N ASP A 257 16.19 4.85 15.57
CA ASP A 257 15.37 4.98 14.37
C ASP A 257 15.73 3.95 13.28
N VAL A 258 16.42 2.87 13.64
CA VAL A 258 16.74 1.79 12.72
C VAL A 258 16.44 0.42 13.32
N PHE A 259 15.89 -0.49 12.53
CA PHE A 259 15.96 -1.90 12.87
C PHE A 259 16.74 -2.68 11.82
N ARG A 260 17.45 -3.68 12.31
CA ARG A 260 18.11 -4.68 11.48
C ARG A 260 17.63 -6.07 11.85
N SER A 261 17.18 -6.81 10.86
CA SER A 261 16.76 -8.20 10.98
C SER A 261 17.70 -9.12 10.22
N VAL A 262 18.13 -10.18 10.85
CA VAL A 262 18.98 -11.22 10.24
C VAL A 262 18.30 -12.57 10.43
N GLY A 263 17.92 -13.20 9.33
CA GLY A 263 17.24 -14.49 9.27
C GLY A 263 17.52 -15.20 7.96
N HIS A 264 16.50 -15.71 7.29
CA HIS A 264 16.61 -16.23 5.93
C HIS A 264 17.08 -15.12 4.96
N LYS A 265 16.66 -13.89 5.24
CA LYS A 265 17.11 -12.67 4.56
C LYS A 265 17.59 -11.63 5.59
N THR A 266 18.35 -10.65 5.12
CA THR A 266 18.74 -9.50 5.92
C THR A 266 17.93 -8.29 5.51
N VAL A 267 17.34 -7.59 6.49
CA VAL A 267 16.53 -6.38 6.26
C VAL A 267 16.98 -5.30 7.22
N THR A 268 17.29 -4.12 6.69
CA THR A 268 17.58 -2.92 7.48
C THR A 268 16.61 -1.83 7.03
N ILE A 269 15.82 -1.27 7.95
CA ILE A 269 14.89 -0.17 7.63
C ILE A 269 15.07 0.97 8.64
N TYR A 270 15.34 2.15 8.09
CA TYR A 270 15.48 3.41 8.83
C TYR A 270 14.11 4.09 8.97
N ARG A 271 13.80 4.57 10.17
CA ARG A 271 12.67 5.47 10.43
C ARG A 271 13.11 6.89 10.14
N SER A 272 13.26 7.23 8.89
CA SER A 272 13.81 8.51 8.45
C SER A 272 13.37 8.82 7.02
N GLY A 273 13.34 10.10 6.67
CA GLY A 273 13.34 10.51 5.27
C GLY A 273 14.61 10.05 4.57
N ALA A 274 14.50 9.74 3.30
CA ALA A 274 15.61 9.19 2.52
C ALA A 274 16.81 10.15 2.41
N GLU A 275 16.59 11.44 2.54
CA GLU A 275 17.62 12.47 2.55
C GLU A 275 18.56 12.41 3.79
N ASN A 276 18.13 11.72 4.86
CA ASN A 276 18.82 11.68 6.15
C ASN A 276 19.36 10.30 6.54
N ILE A 277 19.26 9.28 5.66
CA ILE A 277 19.85 7.96 5.94
C ILE A 277 21.37 8.00 5.78
N PRO A 278 22.14 7.06 6.39
CA PRO A 278 23.60 7.02 6.30
C PRO A 278 24.07 6.50 4.94
N TRP A 279 24.05 7.36 3.93
CA TRP A 279 24.39 7.02 2.53
C TRP A 279 25.80 6.45 2.36
N ASP A 280 26.74 6.85 3.21
CA ASP A 280 28.13 6.37 3.25
C ASP A 280 28.27 4.92 3.71
N GLU A 281 27.22 4.35 4.32
CA GLU A 281 27.15 2.94 4.70
C GLU A 281 26.40 2.08 3.65
N ILE A 282 25.80 2.71 2.63
CA ILE A 282 24.98 2.02 1.64
C ILE A 282 25.75 1.93 0.31
N GLU A 283 26.31 0.77 0.05
CA GLU A 283 27.10 0.49 -1.15
C GLU A 283 26.79 -0.87 -1.75
N ASN A 284 27.27 -1.11 -2.95
CA ASN A 284 27.14 -2.39 -3.66
C ASN A 284 25.69 -2.84 -3.86
N VAL A 285 24.80 -1.88 -4.17
CA VAL A 285 23.38 -2.11 -4.43
C VAL A 285 23.20 -2.62 -5.87
N ASP A 286 22.50 -3.74 -6.07
CA ASP A 286 22.19 -4.27 -7.40
C ASP A 286 21.03 -3.52 -8.04
N VAL A 287 20.01 -3.18 -7.24
CA VAL A 287 18.88 -2.39 -7.68
C VAL A 287 18.39 -1.42 -6.60
N ALA A 288 18.41 -0.15 -6.92
CA ALA A 288 17.68 0.87 -6.18
C ALA A 288 16.31 1.05 -6.85
N PHE A 289 15.25 0.57 -6.19
CA PHE A 289 13.90 0.64 -6.72
C PHE A 289 12.93 1.24 -5.72
N THR A 290 12.38 2.39 -6.06
CA THR A 290 11.49 3.13 -5.18
C THR A 290 10.27 3.69 -5.90
N SER A 291 9.25 4.01 -5.13
CA SER A 291 8.12 4.84 -5.51
C SER A 291 8.10 6.02 -4.53
N PRO A 292 8.80 7.12 -4.84
CA PRO A 292 8.92 8.24 -3.91
C PRO A 292 7.55 8.88 -3.67
N PRO A 293 7.37 9.62 -2.57
CA PRO A 293 6.15 10.40 -2.37
C PRO A 293 5.93 11.35 -3.55
N TYR A 294 4.72 11.37 -4.10
CA TYR A 294 4.37 12.19 -5.27
C TYR A 294 4.05 13.64 -4.85
N PHE A 295 5.04 14.30 -4.26
CA PHE A 295 4.93 15.62 -3.64
C PHE A 295 3.76 15.65 -2.63
N ALA A 296 2.71 16.45 -2.84
CA ALA A 296 1.58 16.61 -1.92
C ALA A 296 0.32 15.83 -2.35
N THR A 297 0.41 14.88 -3.27
CA THR A 297 -0.75 14.11 -3.75
C THR A 297 -1.39 13.27 -2.65
N GLU A 298 -0.57 12.58 -1.89
CA GLU A 298 -0.96 11.80 -0.70
C GLU A 298 -0.34 12.45 0.54
N ARG A 299 -1.11 12.53 1.63
CA ARG A 299 -0.69 13.12 2.89
C ARG A 299 -0.49 12.01 3.90
N TYR A 300 0.66 11.39 3.84
CA TYR A 300 1.06 10.35 4.78
C TYR A 300 1.22 10.95 6.17
N GLY A 301 0.78 10.24 7.20
CA GLY A 301 0.92 10.66 8.59
C GLY A 301 0.17 11.93 8.98
N GLU A 302 -0.79 12.45 8.16
CA GLU A 302 -1.57 13.65 8.45
C GLU A 302 -2.28 13.52 9.81
N GLY A 303 -2.08 14.51 10.68
CA GLY A 303 -2.62 14.54 12.05
C GLY A 303 -1.94 13.58 13.04
N GLY A 304 -0.86 12.91 12.66
CA GLY A 304 -0.07 12.01 13.51
C GLY A 304 1.25 12.64 13.99
N ASP A 305 1.91 11.94 14.90
CA ASP A 305 3.17 12.39 15.52
C ASP A 305 4.33 12.59 14.54
N ASN A 306 4.25 12.00 13.35
CA ASN A 306 5.29 12.05 12.32
C ASN A 306 4.91 12.91 11.10
N GLU A 307 3.93 13.79 11.24
CA GLU A 307 3.51 14.66 10.13
C GLU A 307 4.65 15.58 9.67
N GLU A 308 5.40 16.16 10.63
CA GLU A 308 6.48 17.09 10.36
C GLU A 308 7.67 16.45 9.61
N ASP A 309 7.80 15.12 9.65
CA ASP A 309 8.86 14.37 8.97
C ASP A 309 8.48 13.97 7.54
N GLN A 310 7.26 14.30 7.12
CA GLN A 310 6.76 13.93 5.79
C GLN A 310 7.20 14.93 4.73
N SER A 311 7.62 14.44 3.57
CA SER A 311 8.14 15.29 2.49
C SER A 311 7.16 16.38 2.03
N TRP A 312 5.85 16.09 2.06
CA TRP A 312 4.81 17.05 1.69
C TRP A 312 4.65 18.20 2.71
N LYS A 313 5.11 17.99 3.94
CA LYS A 313 5.11 18.97 5.02
C LYS A 313 6.41 19.78 5.03
N ILE A 314 7.55 19.11 4.80
CA ILE A 314 8.89 19.73 4.77
C ILE A 314 9.03 20.69 3.58
N HIS A 315 8.43 20.34 2.43
CA HIS A 315 8.61 21.10 1.20
C HIS A 315 7.36 21.88 0.83
N ASP A 316 7.44 23.22 0.86
CA ASP A 316 6.30 24.12 0.56
C ASP A 316 5.83 24.11 -0.89
N ASN A 317 6.69 23.69 -1.82
CA ASN A 317 6.40 23.68 -3.25
C ASN A 317 7.15 22.56 -3.97
N TYR A 318 6.74 22.29 -5.22
CA TYR A 318 7.29 21.22 -6.03
C TYR A 318 8.79 21.39 -6.33
N GLU A 319 9.23 22.61 -6.58
CA GLU A 319 10.64 22.92 -6.86
C GLU A 319 11.52 22.60 -5.66
N SER A 320 11.10 22.99 -4.46
CA SER A 320 11.79 22.66 -3.21
C SER A 320 11.83 21.15 -2.99
N TRP A 321 10.72 20.42 -3.18
CA TRP A 321 10.67 18.97 -3.09
C TRP A 321 11.60 18.30 -4.10
N ARG A 322 11.60 18.76 -5.37
CA ARG A 322 12.45 18.23 -6.43
C ARG A 322 13.93 18.41 -6.12
N ASP A 323 14.32 19.64 -5.75
CA ASP A 323 15.74 20.03 -5.67
C ASP A 323 16.39 19.64 -4.34
N ASN A 324 15.63 19.58 -3.24
CA ASN A 324 16.15 19.29 -1.91
C ASN A 324 15.83 17.87 -1.41
N PHE A 325 14.93 17.14 -2.06
CA PHE A 325 14.60 15.76 -1.73
C PHE A 325 14.83 14.82 -2.90
N TYR A 326 14.04 14.94 -3.97
CA TYR A 326 14.00 13.92 -5.03
C TYR A 326 15.33 13.74 -5.77
N LEU A 327 15.93 14.83 -6.25
CA LEU A 327 17.19 14.78 -7.00
C LEU A 327 18.37 14.32 -6.15
N PRO A 328 18.59 14.84 -4.92
CA PRO A 328 19.65 14.35 -4.03
C PRO A 328 19.50 12.85 -3.71
N VAL A 329 18.28 12.39 -3.38
CA VAL A 329 18.02 10.97 -3.09
C VAL A 329 18.27 10.10 -4.32
N ALA A 330 17.87 10.56 -5.51
CA ALA A 330 18.13 9.83 -6.76
C ALA A 330 19.63 9.75 -7.05
N GLN A 331 20.39 10.84 -6.83
CA GLN A 331 21.84 10.85 -7.02
C GLN A 331 22.53 9.90 -6.04
N ASN A 332 22.24 9.99 -4.75
CA ASN A 332 22.80 9.09 -3.74
C ASN A 332 22.45 7.62 -4.02
N SER A 333 21.20 7.36 -4.45
CA SER A 333 20.80 6.01 -4.87
C SER A 333 21.60 5.51 -6.06
N PHE A 334 21.93 6.38 -7.03
CA PHE A 334 22.76 6.04 -8.18
C PHE A 334 24.20 5.77 -7.74
N ASP A 335 24.76 6.60 -6.86
CA ASP A 335 26.12 6.48 -6.37
C ASP A 335 26.34 5.22 -5.51
N SER A 336 25.28 4.70 -4.88
CA SER A 336 25.32 3.46 -4.10
C SER A 336 25.31 2.17 -4.94
N LEU A 337 25.07 2.26 -6.26
CA LEU A 337 24.96 1.09 -7.13
C LEU A 337 26.29 0.39 -7.36
N SER A 338 26.22 -0.94 -7.45
CA SER A 338 27.29 -1.74 -8.04
C SER A 338 27.48 -1.41 -9.52
N GLU A 339 28.66 -1.71 -10.07
CA GLU A 339 28.86 -1.66 -11.51
C GLU A 339 27.83 -2.55 -12.24
N GLY A 340 27.06 -1.95 -13.15
CA GLY A 340 25.96 -2.62 -13.85
C GLY A 340 24.66 -2.72 -13.04
N GLY A 341 24.59 -2.08 -11.88
CA GLY A 341 23.36 -1.95 -11.08
C GLY A 341 22.34 -1.02 -11.73
N TYR A 342 21.12 -1.00 -11.17
CA TYR A 342 19.96 -0.31 -11.75
C TYR A 342 19.31 0.65 -10.78
N LEU A 343 19.10 1.90 -11.22
CA LEU A 343 18.20 2.85 -10.57
C LEU A 343 16.86 2.83 -11.29
N MET A 344 15.79 2.49 -10.57
CA MET A 344 14.43 2.45 -11.09
C MET A 344 13.51 3.26 -10.20
N THR A 345 12.75 4.16 -10.81
CA THR A 345 11.79 4.98 -10.08
C THR A 345 10.40 4.82 -10.67
N ASN A 346 9.43 4.45 -9.84
CA ASN A 346 8.02 4.50 -10.18
C ASN A 346 7.48 5.86 -9.75
N ILE A 347 7.29 6.76 -10.70
CA ILE A 347 6.84 8.13 -10.45
C ILE A 347 5.60 8.45 -11.29
N LEU A 348 4.65 9.15 -10.67
CA LEU A 348 3.53 9.77 -11.38
C LEU A 348 3.92 11.17 -11.82
N ASP A 349 3.39 11.59 -12.97
CA ASP A 349 3.44 12.97 -13.42
C ASP A 349 2.28 13.73 -12.73
N PRO A 350 2.54 14.48 -11.65
CA PRO A 350 1.47 15.09 -10.88
C PRO A 350 0.85 16.25 -11.63
N VAL A 351 -0.48 16.32 -11.62
CA VAL A 351 -1.21 17.49 -12.12
C VAL A 351 -1.23 18.56 -11.03
N VAL A 352 -0.33 19.52 -11.11
CA VAL A 352 -0.29 20.67 -10.19
C VAL A 352 -1.13 21.80 -10.77
N LYS A 353 -2.22 22.20 -10.08
CA LYS A 353 -3.14 23.28 -10.49
C LYS A 353 -3.63 23.17 -11.94
N GLY A 354 -3.98 21.97 -12.40
CA GLY A 354 -4.48 21.73 -13.74
C GLY A 354 -3.43 21.74 -14.86
N LYS A 355 -2.15 21.78 -14.53
CA LYS A 355 -1.03 21.61 -15.46
C LYS A 355 -0.31 20.29 -15.16
N ARG A 356 -0.04 19.53 -16.23
CA ARG A 356 0.86 18.37 -16.17
C ARG A 356 2.29 18.81 -16.16
#